data_6c239e58e47baee811d0bcbf494288fb
#
_entry.id   6c239e58e47baee811d0bcbf494288fb
#
_cell.length_a   1.000
_cell.length_b   1.000
_cell.length_c   1.000
_cell.angle_alpha   90.00
_cell.angle_beta   90.00
_cell.angle_gamma   90.00
#
_symmetry.space_group_name_H-M   'P 1'
#
loop_
_entity.id
_entity.type
_entity.pdbx_description
1 polymer ?
#
loop_
_entity_poly.entity_id
_entity_poly.type
_entity_poly.pdbx_seq_one_letter_code
_entity_poly.pdbx_strand_id
1 'polypeptide(L)'
;MTLDESVHGMRLRVIERAQVQGNVSAVCRELGISRTVFYRWRNRLERYGVDGVHPRRQRAQAGRPVATAPEVERLVLAIAISAATWGCRRIAAYLARTWRVRLAPSTVQRLLRRVGLATRRARLTVLEPQAARTAGLLTERTRQRLWRARYGRTRHVEAKEPGELVCLDTFYIGNLKGVGKVWQITACDAATSYGLAGLLPAHDAVAAATFLREVVVPHYQRAGWPMRRVLTDGGPEFKGAFDAACRRLGIRHTRTKPRHAWTNGFVERLQGTILQEHWRVAFRRHYFTSRVALQRALDGFMRYYNTERPHQGYRVRGRTPAALVWGVVAP
;
A
#
# COMPACT_ATOMS: atom_id res chain seq x y z
N MET A 1 -39.55 -2.85 10.96
CA MET A 1 -39.55 -2.52 9.51
C MET A 1 -38.17 -2.82 8.97
N THR A 2 -38.05 -3.83 8.12
CA THR A 2 -36.76 -4.21 7.51
C THR A 2 -36.38 -3.24 6.38
N LEU A 3 -35.10 -3.20 5.99
CA LEU A 3 -34.64 -2.40 4.86
C LEU A 3 -35.40 -2.72 3.56
N ASP A 4 -35.69 -4.01 3.35
CA ASP A 4 -36.43 -4.50 2.18
C ASP A 4 -37.88 -3.99 2.16
N GLU A 5 -38.55 -3.94 3.31
CA GLU A 5 -39.91 -3.36 3.47
C GLU A 5 -39.92 -1.84 3.21
N SER A 6 -38.88 -1.14 3.66
CA SER A 6 -38.73 0.29 3.42
C SER A 6 -38.53 0.59 1.93
N VAL A 7 -37.68 -0.19 1.23
CA VAL A 7 -37.45 -0.06 -0.22
C VAL A 7 -38.71 -0.44 -1.01
N HIS A 8 -39.44 -1.45 -0.59
CA HIS A 8 -40.70 -1.84 -1.20
C HIS A 8 -41.75 -0.71 -1.13
N GLY A 9 -41.97 -0.18 0.08
CA GLY A 9 -42.88 0.94 0.29
C GLY A 9 -42.49 2.20 -0.48
N MET A 10 -41.16 2.49 -0.61
CA MET A 10 -40.69 3.60 -1.41
C MET A 10 -41.04 3.41 -2.90
N ARG A 11 -40.85 2.23 -3.47
CA ARG A 11 -41.17 1.96 -4.89
C ARG A 11 -42.66 2.12 -5.20
N LEU A 12 -43.51 1.64 -4.32
CA LEU A 12 -44.96 1.82 -4.45
C LEU A 12 -45.36 3.29 -4.42
N ARG A 13 -44.86 4.06 -3.46
CA ARG A 13 -45.11 5.51 -3.38
C ARG A 13 -44.63 6.29 -4.60
N VAL A 14 -43.52 5.90 -5.21
CA VAL A 14 -43.02 6.50 -6.45
C VAL A 14 -43.98 6.26 -7.60
N ILE A 15 -44.51 5.04 -7.74
CA ILE A 15 -45.45 4.69 -8.80
C ILE A 15 -46.79 5.45 -8.58
N GLU A 16 -47.32 5.44 -7.38
CA GLU A 16 -48.55 6.15 -7.00
C GLU A 16 -48.45 7.66 -7.25
N ARG A 17 -47.35 8.27 -6.83
CA ARG A 17 -47.07 9.69 -7.05
C ARG A 17 -47.03 10.03 -8.54
N ALA A 18 -46.44 9.19 -9.36
CA ALA A 18 -46.41 9.41 -10.80
C ALA A 18 -47.79 9.26 -11.46
N GLN A 19 -48.65 8.40 -10.93
CA GLN A 19 -50.04 8.28 -11.35
C GLN A 19 -50.86 9.54 -10.99
N VAL A 20 -50.72 10.05 -9.76
CA VAL A 20 -51.40 11.25 -9.30
C VAL A 20 -50.94 12.50 -10.06
N GLN A 21 -49.65 12.66 -10.29
CA GLN A 21 -49.08 13.83 -11.00
C GLN A 21 -49.23 13.76 -12.52
N GLY A 22 -49.53 12.61 -13.09
CA GLY A 22 -49.64 12.43 -14.54
C GLY A 22 -48.32 12.61 -15.31
N ASN A 23 -47.19 12.91 -14.64
CA ASN A 23 -45.90 13.23 -15.25
C ASN A 23 -44.75 12.41 -14.65
N VAL A 24 -44.52 11.24 -15.28
CA VAL A 24 -43.47 10.33 -14.88
C VAL A 24 -42.07 10.96 -14.96
N SER A 25 -41.83 11.79 -15.97
CA SER A 25 -40.53 12.44 -16.17
C SER A 25 -40.16 13.42 -15.05
N ALA A 26 -41.16 14.18 -14.58
CA ALA A 26 -40.99 15.12 -13.46
C ALA A 26 -40.69 14.36 -12.16
N VAL A 27 -41.46 13.32 -11.84
CA VAL A 27 -41.28 12.53 -10.62
C VAL A 27 -39.91 11.79 -10.64
N CYS A 28 -39.54 11.24 -11.76
CA CYS A 28 -38.22 10.57 -11.89
C CYS A 28 -37.04 11.54 -11.68
N ARG A 29 -37.15 12.76 -12.21
CA ARG A 29 -36.10 13.78 -12.05
C ARG A 29 -36.02 14.26 -10.60
N GLU A 30 -37.14 14.53 -9.98
CA GLU A 30 -37.24 14.97 -8.58
C GLU A 30 -36.65 13.95 -7.61
N LEU A 31 -36.88 12.66 -7.84
CA LEU A 31 -36.46 11.58 -6.97
C LEU A 31 -35.12 10.94 -7.37
N GLY A 32 -34.41 11.45 -8.40
CA GLY A 32 -33.15 10.94 -8.88
C GLY A 32 -33.22 9.50 -9.44
N ILE A 33 -34.38 9.10 -9.99
CA ILE A 33 -34.62 7.75 -10.50
C ILE A 33 -34.67 7.77 -12.01
N SER A 34 -34.00 6.82 -12.68
CA SER A 34 -34.11 6.73 -14.15
C SER A 34 -35.49 6.26 -14.57
N ARG A 35 -36.02 6.80 -15.69
CA ARG A 35 -37.29 6.37 -16.27
C ARG A 35 -37.35 4.86 -16.56
N THR A 36 -36.23 4.30 -16.99
CA THR A 36 -36.10 2.84 -17.23
C THR A 36 -36.38 2.01 -15.95
N VAL A 37 -35.86 2.47 -14.81
CA VAL A 37 -36.08 1.81 -13.52
C VAL A 37 -37.53 1.98 -13.09
N PHE A 38 -38.11 3.16 -13.26
CA PHE A 38 -39.54 3.42 -12.97
C PHE A 38 -40.47 2.50 -13.78
N TYR A 39 -40.33 2.43 -15.11
CA TYR A 39 -41.16 1.59 -15.96
C TYR A 39 -40.94 0.09 -15.66
N ARG A 40 -39.77 -0.32 -15.26
CA ARG A 40 -39.51 -1.67 -14.79
C ARG A 40 -40.33 -2.00 -13.52
N TRP A 41 -40.42 -1.07 -12.59
CA TRP A 41 -41.23 -1.27 -11.38
C TRP A 41 -42.71 -1.27 -11.71
N ARG A 42 -43.20 -0.33 -12.53
CA ARG A 42 -44.57 -0.26 -12.96
C ARG A 42 -45.03 -1.54 -13.68
N ASN A 43 -44.30 -2.00 -14.69
CA ASN A 43 -44.62 -3.22 -15.42
C ASN A 43 -44.62 -4.46 -14.52
N ARG A 44 -43.82 -4.44 -13.44
CA ARG A 44 -43.82 -5.53 -12.46
C ARG A 44 -44.98 -5.45 -11.51
N LEU A 45 -45.42 -4.26 -11.14
CA LEU A 45 -46.65 -4.05 -10.39
C LEU A 45 -47.88 -4.51 -11.18
N GLU A 46 -47.97 -4.13 -12.46
CA GLU A 46 -49.02 -4.53 -13.37
C GLU A 46 -49.08 -6.05 -13.59
N ARG A 47 -47.93 -6.70 -13.71
CA ARG A 47 -47.82 -8.13 -14.03
C ARG A 47 -47.93 -9.06 -12.81
N TYR A 48 -47.43 -8.66 -11.68
CA TYR A 48 -47.27 -9.51 -10.50
C TYR A 48 -47.85 -8.93 -9.21
N GLY A 49 -48.63 -7.86 -9.32
CA GLY A 49 -49.22 -7.19 -8.17
C GLY A 49 -48.18 -6.52 -7.25
N VAL A 50 -48.60 -6.17 -6.05
CA VAL A 50 -47.78 -5.45 -5.05
C VAL A 50 -46.48 -6.24 -4.74
N ASP A 51 -46.56 -7.56 -4.62
CA ASP A 51 -45.39 -8.38 -4.34
C ASP A 51 -44.34 -8.33 -5.47
N GLY A 52 -44.75 -8.03 -6.71
CA GLY A 52 -43.86 -7.88 -7.84
C GLY A 52 -42.83 -6.75 -7.68
N VAL A 53 -43.12 -5.78 -6.82
CA VAL A 53 -42.28 -4.60 -6.60
C VAL A 53 -41.30 -4.77 -5.43
N HIS A 54 -41.44 -5.85 -4.66
CA HIS A 54 -40.44 -6.19 -3.65
C HIS A 54 -39.01 -6.17 -4.24
N PRO A 55 -38.03 -5.65 -3.49
CA PRO A 55 -36.63 -5.83 -3.88
C PRO A 55 -36.43 -7.33 -4.05
N ARG A 56 -36.13 -7.76 -5.28
CA ARG A 56 -35.65 -9.13 -5.42
C ARG A 56 -34.35 -9.12 -4.62
N ARG A 57 -34.33 -9.79 -3.47
CA ARG A 57 -33.06 -10.35 -3.02
C ARG A 57 -32.48 -10.97 -4.28
N GLN A 58 -31.32 -10.47 -4.78
CA GLN A 58 -30.53 -11.32 -5.62
C GLN A 58 -30.48 -12.60 -4.80
N ARG A 59 -31.27 -13.60 -5.18
CA ARG A 59 -30.99 -14.94 -4.73
C ARG A 59 -29.51 -15.02 -4.99
N ALA A 60 -28.71 -15.03 -3.91
CA ALA A 60 -27.34 -15.49 -4.00
C ALA A 60 -27.52 -16.71 -4.86
N GLN A 61 -27.16 -16.59 -6.18
CA GLN A 61 -27.49 -17.63 -7.15
C GLN A 61 -27.06 -18.86 -6.42
N ALA A 62 -28.00 -19.68 -6.01
CA ALA A 62 -27.72 -20.87 -5.22
C ALA A 62 -26.62 -21.49 -6.02
N GLY A 63 -25.38 -21.24 -5.54
CA GLY A 63 -24.26 -21.13 -6.43
C GLY A 63 -24.29 -22.41 -7.16
N ARG A 64 -24.50 -22.34 -8.46
CA ARG A 64 -24.33 -23.52 -9.31
C ARG A 64 -23.15 -24.21 -8.68
N PRO A 65 -23.28 -25.37 -8.05
CA PRO A 65 -22.15 -25.97 -7.37
C PRO A 65 -21.09 -26.06 -8.43
N VAL A 66 -20.10 -25.18 -8.34
CA VAL A 66 -18.93 -25.18 -9.20
C VAL A 66 -18.09 -26.29 -8.61
N ALA A 67 -18.63 -27.45 -8.62
CA ALA A 67 -17.91 -28.66 -8.41
C ALA A 67 -17.06 -28.86 -9.65
N THR A 68 -15.91 -28.20 -9.66
CA THR A 68 -14.82 -28.70 -10.49
C THR A 68 -14.62 -30.14 -10.02
N ALA A 69 -14.76 -31.10 -10.94
CA ALA A 69 -14.63 -32.52 -10.60
C ALA A 69 -13.32 -32.73 -9.82
N PRO A 70 -13.32 -33.56 -8.76
CA PRO A 70 -12.15 -33.76 -7.90
C PRO A 70 -10.87 -34.15 -8.68
N GLU A 71 -11.03 -34.85 -9.79
CA GLU A 71 -9.96 -35.26 -10.69
C GLU A 71 -9.33 -34.03 -11.36
N VAL A 72 -10.15 -33.09 -11.80
CA VAL A 72 -9.69 -31.85 -12.43
C VAL A 72 -9.00 -30.95 -11.41
N GLU A 73 -9.49 -30.90 -10.16
CA GLU A 73 -8.81 -30.18 -9.09
C GLU A 73 -7.41 -30.76 -8.81
N ARG A 74 -7.33 -32.09 -8.67
CA ARG A 74 -6.04 -32.78 -8.50
C ARG A 74 -5.08 -32.51 -9.66
N LEU A 75 -5.58 -32.49 -10.89
CA LEU A 75 -4.80 -32.19 -12.08
C LEU A 75 -4.29 -30.73 -12.07
N VAL A 76 -5.14 -29.77 -11.72
CA VAL A 76 -4.74 -28.35 -11.56
C VAL A 76 -3.63 -28.23 -10.51
N LEU A 77 -3.74 -28.91 -9.38
CA LEU A 77 -2.74 -28.87 -8.32
C LEU A 77 -1.41 -29.53 -8.76
N ALA A 78 -1.48 -30.68 -9.41
CA ALA A 78 -0.29 -31.37 -9.93
C ALA A 78 0.46 -30.48 -10.94
N ILE A 79 -0.25 -29.86 -11.89
CA ILE A 79 0.37 -28.93 -12.86
C ILE A 79 0.92 -27.69 -12.17
N ALA A 80 0.20 -27.12 -11.19
CA ALA A 80 0.65 -25.94 -10.48
C ALA A 80 1.90 -26.19 -9.63
N ILE A 81 2.09 -27.40 -9.11
CA ILE A 81 3.27 -27.79 -8.36
C ILE A 81 4.42 -28.12 -9.31
N SER A 82 4.21 -28.96 -10.33
CA SER A 82 5.25 -29.35 -11.30
C SER A 82 5.77 -28.14 -12.11
N ALA A 83 4.88 -27.21 -12.48
CA ALA A 83 5.19 -25.96 -13.15
C ALA A 83 5.02 -24.76 -12.23
N ALA A 84 5.72 -24.74 -11.09
CA ALA A 84 5.52 -23.80 -9.99
C ALA A 84 5.60 -22.30 -10.37
N THR A 85 6.26 -21.97 -11.47
CA THR A 85 6.41 -20.60 -11.97
C THR A 85 5.26 -20.15 -12.89
N TRP A 86 4.37 -21.05 -13.32
CA TRP A 86 3.31 -20.71 -14.24
C TRP A 86 2.20 -19.90 -13.58
N GLY A 87 1.66 -18.91 -14.31
CA GLY A 87 0.47 -18.18 -13.90
C GLY A 87 -0.82 -18.95 -14.26
N CYS A 88 -1.93 -18.59 -13.63
CA CYS A 88 -3.22 -19.24 -13.84
C CYS A 88 -3.68 -19.28 -15.31
N ARG A 89 -3.36 -18.24 -16.09
CA ARG A 89 -3.66 -18.21 -17.54
C ARG A 89 -2.92 -19.32 -18.30
N ARG A 90 -1.63 -19.52 -17.98
CA ARG A 90 -0.81 -20.57 -18.62
C ARG A 90 -1.26 -21.97 -18.20
N ILE A 91 -1.60 -22.17 -16.93
CA ILE A 91 -2.15 -23.42 -16.42
C ILE A 91 -3.47 -23.74 -17.13
N ALA A 92 -4.38 -22.78 -17.25
CA ALA A 92 -5.66 -22.96 -17.94
C ALA A 92 -5.47 -23.29 -19.43
N ALA A 93 -4.56 -22.60 -20.13
CA ALA A 93 -4.23 -22.88 -21.53
C ALA A 93 -3.62 -24.29 -21.71
N TYR A 94 -2.74 -24.70 -20.81
CA TYR A 94 -2.13 -26.02 -20.84
C TYR A 94 -3.17 -27.14 -20.62
N LEU A 95 -4.08 -26.95 -19.66
CA LEU A 95 -5.20 -27.87 -19.40
C LEU A 95 -6.09 -28.03 -20.64
N ALA A 96 -6.44 -26.92 -21.29
CA ALA A 96 -7.27 -26.93 -22.48
C ALA A 96 -6.62 -27.68 -23.65
N ARG A 97 -5.30 -27.44 -23.86
CA ARG A 97 -4.55 -28.04 -24.98
C ARG A 97 -4.21 -29.51 -24.77
N THR A 98 -3.74 -29.86 -23.56
CA THR A 98 -3.17 -31.18 -23.29
C THR A 98 -4.19 -32.16 -22.75
N TRP A 99 -5.10 -31.69 -21.89
CA TRP A 99 -6.06 -32.53 -21.18
C TRP A 99 -7.50 -32.31 -21.65
N ARG A 100 -7.71 -31.42 -22.64
CA ARG A 100 -9.04 -31.00 -23.15
C ARG A 100 -10.00 -30.51 -22.05
N VAL A 101 -9.45 -30.07 -20.93
CA VAL A 101 -10.19 -29.50 -19.80
C VAL A 101 -10.19 -27.98 -19.90
N ARG A 102 -11.36 -27.40 -20.20
CA ARG A 102 -11.52 -25.94 -20.30
C ARG A 102 -11.93 -25.36 -18.95
N LEU A 103 -11.00 -24.59 -18.34
CA LEU A 103 -11.25 -23.83 -17.12
C LEU A 103 -10.91 -22.36 -17.34
N ALA A 104 -11.73 -21.48 -16.76
CA ALA A 104 -11.36 -20.06 -16.71
C ALA A 104 -10.14 -19.85 -15.80
N PRO A 105 -9.22 -18.94 -16.12
CA PRO A 105 -8.08 -18.63 -15.26
C PRO A 105 -8.47 -18.22 -13.83
N SER A 106 -9.63 -17.57 -13.67
CA SER A 106 -10.21 -17.22 -12.36
C SER A 106 -10.60 -18.45 -11.54
N THR A 107 -11.08 -19.51 -12.19
CA THR A 107 -11.39 -20.80 -11.52
C THR A 107 -10.10 -21.45 -11.04
N VAL A 108 -9.06 -21.52 -11.88
CA VAL A 108 -7.73 -22.01 -11.49
C VAL A 108 -7.20 -21.22 -10.29
N GLN A 109 -7.31 -19.90 -10.31
CA GLN A 109 -6.86 -19.04 -9.20
C GLN A 109 -7.63 -19.33 -7.91
N ARG A 110 -8.94 -19.53 -7.99
CA ARG A 110 -9.81 -19.86 -6.83
C ARG A 110 -9.44 -21.21 -6.22
N LEU A 111 -9.22 -22.22 -7.05
CA LEU A 111 -8.76 -23.53 -6.60
C LEU A 111 -7.41 -23.43 -5.86
N LEU A 112 -6.45 -22.75 -6.46
CA LEU A 112 -5.11 -22.56 -5.86
C LEU A 112 -5.15 -21.74 -4.57
N ARG A 113 -6.04 -20.74 -4.46
CA ARG A 113 -6.25 -19.99 -3.21
C ARG A 113 -6.78 -20.86 -2.08
N ARG A 114 -7.76 -21.72 -2.37
CA ARG A 114 -8.37 -22.59 -1.38
C ARG A 114 -7.37 -23.52 -0.69
N VAL A 115 -6.32 -23.93 -1.40
CA VAL A 115 -5.25 -24.80 -0.87
C VAL A 115 -3.97 -24.06 -0.52
N GLY A 116 -3.98 -22.73 -0.50
CA GLY A 116 -2.79 -21.93 -0.14
C GLY A 116 -1.70 -21.87 -1.23
N LEU A 117 -1.95 -22.33 -2.46
CA LEU A 117 -0.97 -22.41 -3.55
C LEU A 117 -1.12 -21.30 -4.61
N ALA A 118 -1.79 -20.20 -4.29
CA ALA A 118 -2.07 -19.12 -5.24
C ALA A 118 -0.79 -18.39 -5.72
N THR A 119 0.26 -18.35 -4.92
CA THR A 119 1.50 -17.63 -5.24
C THR A 119 2.59 -18.60 -5.73
N ARG A 120 3.50 -18.08 -6.59
CA ARG A 120 4.70 -18.83 -7.02
C ARG A 120 5.55 -19.27 -5.81
N ARG A 121 5.68 -18.39 -4.82
CA ARG A 121 6.44 -18.67 -3.60
C ARG A 121 5.88 -19.87 -2.85
N ALA A 122 4.58 -19.90 -2.61
CA ALA A 122 3.92 -21.01 -1.91
C ALA A 122 4.12 -22.35 -2.64
N ARG A 123 4.03 -22.34 -3.98
CA ARG A 123 4.25 -23.54 -4.80
C ARG A 123 5.70 -24.02 -4.78
N LEU A 124 6.67 -23.11 -4.87
CA LEU A 124 8.08 -23.43 -4.75
C LEU A 124 8.41 -24.00 -3.37
N THR A 125 7.80 -23.46 -2.31
CA THR A 125 7.98 -23.98 -0.94
C THR A 125 7.50 -25.43 -0.80
N VAL A 126 6.49 -25.86 -1.55
CA VAL A 126 6.01 -27.26 -1.55
C VAL A 126 6.96 -28.18 -2.31
N LEU A 127 7.62 -27.69 -3.37
CA LEU A 127 8.60 -28.48 -4.13
C LEU A 127 9.90 -28.77 -3.37
N GLU A 128 10.31 -27.84 -2.51
CA GLU A 128 11.58 -27.95 -1.77
C GLU A 128 11.73 -29.22 -0.93
N PRO A 129 10.74 -29.65 -0.10
CA PRO A 129 10.84 -30.88 0.68
C PRO A 129 10.86 -32.14 -0.18
N GLN A 130 10.17 -32.13 -1.31
CA GLN A 130 10.09 -33.27 -2.20
C GLN A 130 11.42 -33.45 -2.97
N ALA A 131 11.97 -32.37 -3.48
CA ALA A 131 13.29 -32.38 -4.12
C ALA A 131 14.42 -32.75 -3.13
N ALA A 132 14.35 -32.27 -1.90
CA ALA A 132 15.30 -32.60 -0.85
C ALA A 132 15.25 -34.07 -0.43
N ARG A 133 14.07 -34.71 -0.49
CA ARG A 133 13.91 -36.16 -0.19
C ARG A 133 14.37 -37.06 -1.32
N THR A 134 14.21 -36.63 -2.56
CA THR A 134 14.47 -37.48 -3.74
C THR A 134 15.89 -37.42 -4.26
N ALA A 135 16.65 -36.32 -4.02
CA ALA A 135 17.86 -36.11 -4.78
C ALA A 135 19.19 -36.22 -4.01
N GLY A 136 19.23 -36.15 -2.69
CA GLY A 136 20.49 -36.22 -1.93
C GLY A 136 21.59 -35.18 -2.34
N LEU A 137 21.30 -34.37 -3.36
CA LEU A 137 22.24 -33.57 -4.15
C LEU A 137 22.33 -32.10 -3.75
N LEU A 138 21.58 -31.66 -2.71
CA LEU A 138 21.68 -30.29 -2.26
C LEU A 138 22.93 -30.09 -1.41
N THR A 139 23.88 -29.31 -1.94
CA THR A 139 25.04 -28.86 -1.14
C THR A 139 24.56 -28.11 0.09
N GLU A 140 25.30 -28.15 1.19
CA GLU A 140 24.99 -27.44 2.44
C GLU A 140 24.73 -25.93 2.18
N ARG A 141 25.48 -25.33 1.27
CA ARG A 141 25.30 -23.94 0.84
C ARG A 141 23.95 -23.69 0.16
N THR A 142 23.47 -24.61 -0.67
CA THR A 142 22.15 -24.52 -1.31
C THR A 142 21.05 -24.78 -0.31
N ARG A 143 21.24 -25.75 0.61
CA ARG A 143 20.33 -26.05 1.72
C ARG A 143 20.15 -24.84 2.65
N GLN A 144 21.24 -24.16 3.01
CA GLN A 144 21.19 -22.92 3.80
C GLN A 144 20.52 -21.75 3.06
N ARG A 145 20.74 -21.62 1.74
CA ARG A 145 20.04 -20.60 0.93
C ARG A 145 18.54 -20.86 0.88
N LEU A 146 18.12 -22.11 0.67
CA LEU A 146 16.71 -22.51 0.68
C LEU A 146 16.09 -22.34 2.05
N TRP A 147 16.81 -22.71 3.12
CA TRP A 147 16.37 -22.48 4.49
C TRP A 147 16.18 -21.00 4.80
N ARG A 148 17.12 -20.14 4.41
CA ARG A 148 16.99 -18.68 4.55
C ARG A 148 15.85 -18.11 3.71
N ALA A 149 15.59 -18.63 2.52
CA ALA A 149 14.43 -18.23 1.71
C ALA A 149 13.09 -18.66 2.34
N ARG A 150 13.07 -19.80 3.03
CA ARG A 150 11.86 -20.36 3.66
C ARG A 150 11.59 -19.78 5.04
N TYR A 151 12.61 -19.69 5.87
CA TYR A 151 12.51 -19.26 7.28
C TYR A 151 13.19 -17.92 7.53
N GLY A 152 13.97 -17.43 6.58
CA GLY A 152 14.42 -16.06 6.59
C GLY A 152 13.17 -15.19 6.58
N ARG A 153 12.66 -14.85 7.77
CA ARG A 153 11.81 -13.68 7.90
C ARG A 153 12.53 -12.60 7.14
N THR A 154 11.92 -12.06 6.08
CA THR A 154 12.24 -10.69 5.72
C THR A 154 12.08 -9.95 7.03
N ARG A 155 13.18 -9.66 7.71
CA ARG A 155 13.15 -8.81 8.88
C ARG A 155 12.61 -7.49 8.35
N HIS A 156 11.29 -7.32 8.46
CA HIS A 156 10.77 -5.99 8.43
C HIS A 156 11.55 -5.26 9.49
N VAL A 157 12.23 -4.22 9.09
CA VAL A 157 12.94 -3.36 10.01
C VAL A 157 11.83 -2.73 10.85
N GLU A 158 11.59 -3.28 12.04
CA GLU A 158 10.55 -2.84 12.95
C GLU A 158 11.20 -1.97 14.00
N ALA A 159 10.59 -0.85 14.27
CA ALA A 159 10.82 0.00 15.42
C ALA A 159 9.52 0.11 16.20
N LYS A 160 9.61 0.07 17.51
CA LYS A 160 8.46 0.15 18.42
C LYS A 160 8.30 1.54 19.03
N GLU A 161 9.41 2.20 19.28
CA GLU A 161 9.50 3.50 19.95
C GLU A 161 10.03 4.57 19.00
N PRO A 162 9.62 5.85 19.16
CA PRO A 162 10.20 6.95 18.43
C PRO A 162 11.73 7.01 18.63
N GLY A 163 12.48 7.31 17.56
CA GLY A 163 13.95 7.38 17.61
C GLY A 163 14.68 6.04 17.64
N GLU A 164 13.99 4.92 17.80
CA GLU A 164 14.62 3.59 17.77
C GLU A 164 15.27 3.31 16.40
N LEU A 165 14.60 3.71 15.33
CA LEU A 165 15.11 3.65 13.97
C LEU A 165 14.61 4.81 13.14
N VAL A 166 15.52 5.62 12.64
CA VAL A 166 15.25 6.71 11.71
C VAL A 166 15.89 6.40 10.36
N CYS A 167 15.08 6.37 9.32
CA CYS A 167 15.53 6.14 7.94
C CYS A 167 15.85 7.48 7.29
N LEU A 168 17.06 7.64 6.73
CA LEU A 168 17.48 8.83 6.00
C LEU A 168 17.73 8.51 4.52
N ASP A 169 17.42 9.47 3.67
CA ASP A 169 17.69 9.39 2.24
C ASP A 169 17.73 10.78 1.62
N THR A 170 18.41 10.92 0.48
CA THR A 170 18.48 12.15 -0.29
C THR A 170 17.63 12.08 -1.55
N PHE A 171 17.14 13.20 -2.00
CA PHE A 171 16.26 13.30 -3.15
C PHE A 171 16.61 14.54 -3.99
N TYR A 172 16.83 14.33 -5.29
CA TYR A 172 17.07 15.43 -6.22
C TYR A 172 15.74 16.06 -6.65
N ILE A 173 15.53 17.32 -6.29
CA ILE A 173 14.32 18.08 -6.65
C ILE A 173 14.40 18.58 -8.08
N GLY A 174 15.55 19.13 -8.49
CA GLY A 174 15.76 19.68 -9.82
C GLY A 174 16.84 20.74 -9.88
N ASN A 175 17.06 21.28 -11.09
CA ASN A 175 17.89 22.46 -11.32
C ASN A 175 16.95 23.66 -11.56
N LEU A 176 16.85 24.54 -10.60
CA LEU A 176 15.90 25.64 -10.61
C LEU A 176 16.59 26.92 -11.04
N LYS A 177 15.97 27.69 -11.96
CA LYS A 177 16.48 28.94 -12.46
C LYS A 177 16.65 29.94 -11.30
N GLY A 178 17.83 30.50 -11.15
CA GLY A 178 18.18 31.45 -10.06
C GLY A 178 18.54 30.76 -8.73
N VAL A 179 18.37 29.45 -8.59
CA VAL A 179 18.68 28.71 -7.36
C VAL A 179 19.77 27.65 -7.58
N GLY A 180 19.82 27.06 -8.78
CA GLY A 180 20.75 26.00 -9.12
C GLY A 180 20.22 24.60 -8.75
N LYS A 181 21.11 23.63 -8.63
CA LYS A 181 20.79 22.26 -8.23
C LYS A 181 20.29 22.21 -6.79
N VAL A 182 19.14 21.60 -6.59
CA VAL A 182 18.50 21.49 -5.27
C VAL A 182 18.36 20.03 -4.87
N TRP A 183 18.99 19.68 -3.76
CA TRP A 183 18.88 18.38 -3.11
C TRP A 183 18.14 18.51 -1.78
N GLN A 184 17.24 17.61 -1.54
CA GLN A 184 16.51 17.46 -0.28
C GLN A 184 17.04 16.25 0.47
N ILE A 185 17.31 16.39 1.76
CA ILE A 185 17.48 15.27 2.67
C ILE A 185 16.19 15.07 3.46
N THR A 186 15.85 13.83 3.71
CA THR A 186 14.63 13.45 4.41
C THR A 186 14.96 12.41 5.46
N ALA A 187 14.40 12.56 6.65
CA ALA A 187 14.45 11.58 7.72
C ALA A 187 13.01 11.13 8.06
N CYS A 188 12.80 9.84 8.19
CA CYS A 188 11.51 9.26 8.54
C CYS A 188 11.66 8.27 9.69
N ASP A 189 10.94 8.51 10.78
CA ASP A 189 10.87 7.58 11.91
C ASP A 189 10.09 6.33 11.53
N ALA A 190 10.68 5.17 11.76
CA ALA A 190 10.06 3.90 11.39
C ALA A 190 8.92 3.48 12.32
N ALA A 191 8.86 3.97 13.55
CA ALA A 191 7.79 3.66 14.50
C ALA A 191 6.55 4.55 14.29
N THR A 192 6.76 5.84 14.08
CA THR A 192 5.71 6.86 14.09
C THR A 192 5.38 7.43 12.72
N SER A 193 6.24 7.21 11.72
CA SER A 193 6.22 7.88 10.41
C SER A 193 6.47 9.40 10.51
N TYR A 194 6.99 9.91 11.64
CA TYR A 194 7.33 11.32 11.76
C TYR A 194 8.43 11.69 10.76
N GLY A 195 8.21 12.75 10.02
CA GLY A 195 9.08 13.19 8.95
C GLY A 195 9.82 14.47 9.28
N LEU A 196 11.11 14.52 8.98
CA LEU A 196 11.92 15.72 8.96
C LEU A 196 12.53 15.86 7.57
N ALA A 197 12.59 17.06 7.02
CA ALA A 197 13.18 17.31 5.71
C ALA A 197 13.87 18.66 5.68
N GLY A 198 14.95 18.74 4.89
CA GLY A 198 15.69 19.98 4.69
C GLY A 198 16.33 20.01 3.30
N LEU A 199 16.65 21.21 2.82
CA LEU A 199 17.40 21.42 1.58
C LEU A 199 18.90 21.43 1.89
N LEU A 200 19.64 20.53 1.27
CA LEU A 200 21.09 20.45 1.45
C LEU A 200 21.80 21.60 0.72
N PRO A 201 22.75 22.30 1.36
CA PRO A 201 23.60 23.27 0.69
C PRO A 201 24.49 22.62 -0.38
N ALA A 202 24.99 21.43 -0.10
CA ALA A 202 25.74 20.57 -1.00
C ALA A 202 25.28 19.11 -0.83
N HIS A 203 25.42 18.30 -1.89
CA HIS A 203 25.10 16.87 -1.83
C HIS A 203 26.35 16.09 -1.41
N ASP A 204 26.71 16.19 -0.13
CA ASP A 204 27.88 15.57 0.46
C ASP A 204 27.67 15.07 1.89
N ALA A 205 28.66 14.38 2.42
CA ALA A 205 28.59 13.77 3.74
C ALA A 205 28.64 14.78 4.89
N VAL A 206 29.18 15.97 4.67
CA VAL A 206 29.25 17.04 5.69
C VAL A 206 27.86 17.64 5.88
N ALA A 207 27.20 17.97 4.77
CA ALA A 207 25.83 18.52 4.78
C ALA A 207 24.82 17.51 5.39
N ALA A 208 24.93 16.22 5.04
CA ALA A 208 24.11 15.17 5.63
C ALA A 208 24.36 14.99 7.13
N ALA A 209 25.62 15.03 7.57
CA ALA A 209 26.00 14.99 8.98
C ALA A 209 25.50 16.21 9.76
N THR A 210 25.54 17.39 9.16
CA THR A 210 24.98 18.63 9.74
C THR A 210 23.48 18.52 9.93
N PHE A 211 22.75 18.04 8.92
CA PHE A 211 21.30 17.79 9.07
C PHE A 211 20.98 16.80 10.21
N LEU A 212 21.74 15.71 10.32
CA LEU A 212 21.58 14.76 11.42
C LEU A 212 21.79 15.45 12.78
N ARG A 213 22.88 16.20 12.93
CA ARG A 213 23.30 16.82 14.19
C ARG A 213 22.40 17.97 14.62
N GLU A 214 21.99 18.82 13.66
CA GLU A 214 21.32 20.10 13.97
C GLU A 214 19.80 20.03 13.85
N VAL A 215 19.26 19.08 13.08
CA VAL A 215 17.82 18.96 12.86
C VAL A 215 17.26 17.69 13.49
N VAL A 216 17.82 16.52 13.13
CA VAL A 216 17.21 15.24 13.50
C VAL A 216 17.41 14.94 14.99
N VAL A 217 18.64 14.94 15.48
CA VAL A 217 18.95 14.60 16.87
C VAL A 217 18.30 15.56 17.88
N PRO A 218 18.38 16.89 17.69
CA PRO A 218 17.72 17.81 18.63
C PRO A 218 16.19 17.67 18.65
N HIS A 219 15.59 17.25 17.54
CA HIS A 219 14.16 16.98 17.51
C HIS A 219 13.78 15.86 18.51
N TYR A 220 14.47 14.71 18.45
CA TYR A 220 14.21 13.60 19.35
C TYR A 220 14.58 13.91 20.81
N GLN A 221 15.66 14.64 21.02
CA GLN A 221 16.05 15.09 22.38
C GLN A 221 14.97 15.97 23.00
N ARG A 222 14.41 16.94 22.27
CA ARG A 222 13.28 17.77 22.76
C ARG A 222 12.02 16.97 23.04
N ALA A 223 11.80 15.89 22.29
CA ALA A 223 10.66 15.00 22.50
C ALA A 223 10.89 13.96 23.61
N GLY A 224 12.07 13.94 24.24
CA GLY A 224 12.42 13.01 25.31
C GLY A 224 12.74 11.59 24.82
N TRP A 225 13.00 11.39 23.53
CA TRP A 225 13.30 10.09 22.97
C TRP A 225 14.79 9.97 22.60
N PRO A 226 15.46 8.86 22.99
CA PRO A 226 16.83 8.60 22.57
C PRO A 226 16.86 8.16 21.10
N MET A 227 17.72 8.77 20.31
CA MET A 227 17.96 8.33 18.93
C MET A 227 18.97 7.19 18.94
N ARG A 228 18.54 5.95 18.61
CA ARG A 228 19.37 4.74 18.75
C ARG A 228 20.04 4.33 17.45
N ARG A 229 19.34 4.42 16.33
CA ARG A 229 19.82 3.87 15.05
C ARG A 229 19.36 4.69 13.86
N VAL A 230 20.29 4.86 12.91
CA VAL A 230 20.02 5.42 11.59
C VAL A 230 20.17 4.34 10.53
N LEU A 231 19.26 4.33 9.56
CA LEU A 231 19.31 3.50 8.38
C LEU A 231 19.41 4.40 7.14
N THR A 232 20.43 4.18 6.31
CA THR A 232 20.60 4.86 5.03
C THR A 232 20.83 3.85 3.91
N ASP A 233 20.85 4.30 2.69
CA ASP A 233 21.43 3.54 1.59
C ASP A 233 22.99 3.58 1.64
N GLY A 234 23.64 3.10 0.58
CA GLY A 234 25.09 3.11 0.45
C GLY A 234 25.66 4.35 -0.23
N GLY A 235 24.88 5.44 -0.33
CA GLY A 235 25.29 6.68 -0.98
C GLY A 235 26.56 7.31 -0.41
N PRO A 236 27.34 8.06 -1.21
CA PRO A 236 28.58 8.71 -0.75
C PRO A 236 28.30 9.74 0.34
N GLU A 237 27.13 10.39 0.35
CA GLU A 237 26.68 11.36 1.35
C GLU A 237 26.46 10.76 2.74
N PHE A 238 26.38 9.44 2.85
CA PHE A 238 26.25 8.73 4.12
C PHE A 238 27.51 7.98 4.53
N LYS A 239 28.69 8.40 4.03
CA LYS A 239 30.00 7.83 4.38
C LYS A 239 30.88 8.87 5.08
N GLY A 240 32.04 8.45 5.54
CA GLY A 240 33.07 9.35 6.07
C GLY A 240 32.58 10.27 7.20
N ALA A 241 32.33 11.54 6.88
CA ALA A 241 31.91 12.54 7.87
C ALA A 241 30.56 12.18 8.54
N PHE A 242 29.64 11.58 7.80
CA PHE A 242 28.37 11.11 8.35
C PHE A 242 28.56 9.96 9.34
N ASP A 243 29.40 8.96 9.01
CA ASP A 243 29.74 7.87 9.93
C ASP A 243 30.42 8.39 11.20
N ALA A 244 31.32 9.37 11.05
CA ALA A 244 32.00 9.98 12.19
C ALA A 244 31.02 10.75 13.09
N ALA A 245 30.04 11.42 12.51
CA ALA A 245 28.97 12.10 13.26
C ALA A 245 28.11 11.08 14.02
N CYS A 246 27.69 10.00 13.38
CA CYS A 246 26.93 8.95 14.06
C CYS A 246 27.69 8.35 15.25
N ARG A 247 28.97 8.04 15.10
CA ARG A 247 29.83 7.53 16.20
C ARG A 247 29.91 8.51 17.35
N ARG A 248 30.15 9.82 17.08
CA ARG A 248 30.22 10.86 18.12
C ARG A 248 28.92 11.04 18.87
N LEU A 249 27.79 10.83 18.21
CA LEU A 249 26.45 10.94 18.80
C LEU A 249 25.98 9.64 19.48
N GLY A 250 26.79 8.57 19.48
CA GLY A 250 26.39 7.27 20.02
C GLY A 250 25.29 6.57 19.22
N ILE A 251 25.08 6.96 17.96
CA ILE A 251 24.02 6.45 17.10
C ILE A 251 24.57 5.33 16.21
N ARG A 252 23.91 4.17 16.23
CA ARG A 252 24.30 3.06 15.34
C ARG A 252 23.90 3.35 13.89
N HIS A 253 24.89 3.51 13.01
CA HIS A 253 24.64 3.63 11.57
C HIS A 253 24.53 2.24 10.90
N THR A 254 23.45 2.00 10.18
CA THR A 254 23.18 0.78 9.42
C THR A 254 22.95 1.17 7.96
N ARG A 255 23.59 0.47 7.02
CA ARG A 255 23.36 0.67 5.59
C ARG A 255 22.54 -0.47 5.01
N THR A 256 21.65 -0.17 4.07
CA THR A 256 20.94 -1.18 3.30
C THR A 256 21.92 -1.94 2.40
N LYS A 257 21.68 -3.23 2.23
CA LYS A 257 22.47 -4.01 1.26
C LYS A 257 22.09 -3.59 -0.18
N PRO A 258 23.03 -3.56 -1.12
CA PRO A 258 22.74 -3.32 -2.53
C PRO A 258 21.59 -4.22 -3.02
N ARG A 259 20.66 -3.69 -3.79
CA ARG A 259 19.46 -4.36 -4.31
C ARG A 259 18.41 -4.79 -3.27
N HIS A 260 18.45 -4.23 -2.06
CA HIS A 260 17.45 -4.43 -1.01
C HIS A 260 16.70 -3.14 -0.67
N ALA A 261 16.23 -2.43 -1.68
CA ALA A 261 15.55 -1.13 -1.57
C ALA A 261 14.34 -1.16 -0.61
N TRP A 262 13.64 -2.28 -0.47
CA TRP A 262 12.48 -2.39 0.44
C TRP A 262 12.81 -2.17 1.94
N THR A 263 14.08 -2.15 2.33
CA THR A 263 14.49 -1.86 3.71
C THR A 263 14.42 -0.38 4.04
N ASN A 264 14.46 0.53 3.05
CA ASN A 264 14.34 1.97 3.21
C ASN A 264 12.94 2.52 2.86
N GLY A 265 11.96 1.64 2.74
CA GLY A 265 10.60 1.97 2.29
C GLY A 265 9.84 2.99 3.13
N PHE A 266 10.30 3.33 4.34
CA PHE A 266 9.69 4.39 5.17
C PHE A 266 10.02 5.77 4.60
N VAL A 267 11.29 6.05 4.38
CA VAL A 267 11.72 7.35 3.84
C VAL A 267 11.35 7.50 2.37
N GLU A 268 11.43 6.44 1.56
CA GLU A 268 10.98 6.45 0.17
C GLU A 268 9.49 6.82 0.05
N ARG A 269 8.64 6.29 0.93
CA ARG A 269 7.21 6.63 0.97
C ARG A 269 6.99 8.09 1.37
N LEU A 270 7.73 8.61 2.34
CA LEU A 270 7.68 10.01 2.72
C LEU A 270 8.13 10.91 1.58
N GLN A 271 9.25 10.60 0.92
CA GLN A 271 9.73 11.34 -0.25
C GLN A 271 8.69 11.32 -1.39
N GLY A 272 8.07 10.17 -1.66
CA GLY A 272 6.97 10.06 -2.60
C GLY A 272 5.79 10.97 -2.24
N THR A 273 5.43 11.06 -0.96
CA THR A 273 4.38 11.96 -0.47
C THR A 273 4.78 13.43 -0.64
N ILE A 274 5.99 13.81 -0.24
CA ILE A 274 6.51 15.18 -0.44
C ILE A 274 6.50 15.55 -1.92
N LEU A 275 6.95 14.64 -2.79
CA LEU A 275 6.95 14.87 -4.24
C LEU A 275 5.55 15.11 -4.80
N GLN A 276 4.59 14.25 -4.44
CA GLN A 276 3.25 14.28 -5.01
C GLN A 276 2.38 15.40 -4.42
N GLU A 277 2.39 15.55 -3.09
CA GLU A 277 1.46 16.42 -2.39
C GLU A 277 2.04 17.83 -2.19
N HIS A 278 3.36 18.00 -2.22
CA HIS A 278 4.01 19.31 -2.06
C HIS A 278 4.68 19.78 -3.34
N TRP A 279 5.80 19.21 -3.78
CA TRP A 279 6.60 19.79 -4.86
C TRP A 279 5.83 19.91 -6.19
N ARG A 280 5.11 18.88 -6.59
CA ARG A 280 4.31 18.92 -7.82
C ARG A 280 3.21 19.98 -7.79
N VAL A 281 2.70 20.32 -6.63
CA VAL A 281 1.68 21.35 -6.43
C VAL A 281 2.34 22.71 -6.32
N ALA A 282 3.37 22.82 -5.47
CA ALA A 282 4.05 24.09 -5.18
C ALA A 282 4.68 24.72 -6.46
N PHE A 283 5.35 23.91 -7.28
CA PHE A 283 5.95 24.41 -8.54
C PHE A 283 4.91 24.79 -9.62
N ARG A 284 3.67 24.37 -9.48
CA ARG A 284 2.59 24.84 -10.36
C ARG A 284 1.94 26.15 -9.88
N ARG A 285 2.03 26.42 -8.58
CA ARG A 285 1.39 27.59 -7.97
C ARG A 285 2.33 28.76 -7.79
N HIS A 286 3.64 28.47 -7.58
CA HIS A 286 4.64 29.47 -7.20
C HIS A 286 5.92 29.29 -7.99
N TYR A 287 6.51 30.44 -8.35
CA TYR A 287 7.86 30.49 -8.90
C TYR A 287 8.84 30.81 -7.77
N PHE A 288 9.73 29.89 -7.46
CA PHE A 288 10.71 30.04 -6.38
C PHE A 288 12.03 30.62 -6.91
N THR A 289 12.45 31.70 -6.37
CA THR A 289 13.70 32.42 -6.75
C THR A 289 14.82 32.25 -5.73
N SER A 290 14.55 31.63 -4.57
CA SER A 290 15.55 31.44 -3.53
C SER A 290 15.39 30.11 -2.78
N ARG A 291 16.52 29.59 -2.26
CA ARG A 291 16.51 28.40 -1.40
C ARG A 291 15.74 28.62 -0.10
N VAL A 292 15.76 29.84 0.43
CA VAL A 292 15.02 30.20 1.65
C VAL A 292 13.52 30.06 1.44
N ALA A 293 13.02 30.54 0.30
CA ALA A 293 11.59 30.39 -0.04
C ALA A 293 11.17 28.91 -0.22
N LEU A 294 12.04 28.12 -0.88
CA LEU A 294 11.83 26.67 -1.00
C LEU A 294 11.82 25.97 0.37
N GLN A 295 12.78 26.30 1.25
CA GLN A 295 12.85 25.70 2.59
C GLN A 295 11.60 26.06 3.41
N ARG A 296 11.16 27.31 3.41
CA ARG A 296 9.93 27.73 4.10
C ARG A 296 8.69 26.97 3.61
N ALA A 297 8.59 26.76 2.29
CA ALA A 297 7.48 26.00 1.71
C ALA A 297 7.55 24.52 2.16
N LEU A 298 8.74 23.92 2.17
CA LEU A 298 8.95 22.57 2.67
C LEU A 298 8.61 22.45 4.16
N ASP A 299 9.06 23.41 4.99
CA ASP A 299 8.78 23.43 6.44
C ASP A 299 7.28 23.51 6.72
N GLY A 300 6.56 24.35 5.97
CA GLY A 300 5.10 24.43 6.04
C GLY A 300 4.42 23.09 5.72
N PHE A 301 4.87 22.43 4.66
CA PHE A 301 4.37 21.11 4.31
C PHE A 301 4.72 20.04 5.36
N MET A 302 5.93 20.03 5.87
CA MET A 302 6.35 19.07 6.89
C MET A 302 5.59 19.26 8.21
N ARG A 303 5.25 20.49 8.56
CA ARG A 303 4.34 20.78 9.68
C ARG A 303 2.99 20.14 9.43
N TYR A 304 2.33 20.46 8.31
CA TYR A 304 1.06 19.84 7.92
C TYR A 304 1.14 18.33 7.93
N TYR A 305 2.18 17.74 7.31
CA TYR A 305 2.38 16.28 7.27
C TYR A 305 2.41 15.64 8.65
N ASN A 306 3.10 16.27 9.61
CA ASN A 306 3.29 15.71 10.94
C ASN A 306 2.11 15.97 11.88
N THR A 307 1.42 17.13 11.77
CA THR A 307 0.44 17.57 12.79
C THR A 307 -1.01 17.51 12.34
N GLU A 308 -1.27 17.52 11.04
CA GLU A 308 -2.65 17.63 10.52
C GLU A 308 -3.04 16.47 9.62
N ARG A 309 -2.09 15.99 8.79
CA ARG A 309 -2.36 14.94 7.83
C ARG A 309 -2.62 13.59 8.51
N PRO A 310 -3.83 12.97 8.34
CA PRO A 310 -4.09 11.66 8.91
C PRO A 310 -3.33 10.57 8.13
N HIS A 311 -2.68 9.65 8.86
CA HIS A 311 -1.91 8.57 8.29
C HIS A 311 -2.62 7.23 8.44
N GLN A 312 -3.00 6.61 7.32
CA GLN A 312 -3.74 5.35 7.29
C GLN A 312 -2.85 4.10 7.48
N GLY A 313 -1.54 4.27 7.68
CA GLY A 313 -0.62 3.16 7.93
C GLY A 313 -1.00 2.39 9.19
N TYR A 314 -0.74 1.06 9.20
CA TYR A 314 -1.12 0.15 10.28
C TYR A 314 -0.59 0.56 11.68
N ARG A 315 0.50 1.33 11.73
CA ARG A 315 1.10 1.83 12.98
C ARG A 315 0.42 3.10 13.48
N VAL A 316 0.09 3.99 12.57
CA VAL A 316 -0.46 5.32 12.89
C VAL A 316 -1.99 5.28 13.02
N ARG A 317 -2.66 4.42 12.24
CA ARG A 317 -4.11 4.12 12.32
C ARG A 317 -4.99 5.37 12.34
N GLY A 318 -4.77 6.26 11.37
CA GLY A 318 -5.54 7.49 11.21
C GLY A 318 -5.06 8.67 12.07
N ARG A 319 -4.13 8.46 13.01
CA ARG A 319 -3.53 9.54 13.82
C ARG A 319 -2.50 10.32 13.00
N THR A 320 -2.03 11.43 13.56
CA THR A 320 -0.90 12.17 13.04
C THR A 320 0.43 11.63 13.60
N PRO A 321 1.55 11.73 12.87
CA PRO A 321 2.86 11.33 13.40
C PRO A 321 3.25 12.06 14.68
N ALA A 322 2.91 13.36 14.79
CA ALA A 322 3.19 14.16 15.98
C ALA A 322 2.49 13.61 17.23
N ALA A 323 1.25 13.13 17.12
CA ALA A 323 0.53 12.54 18.23
C ALA A 323 1.24 11.32 18.83
N LEU A 324 2.02 10.59 17.99
CA LEU A 324 2.78 9.43 18.45
C LEU A 324 4.14 9.80 19.07
N VAL A 325 4.74 10.91 18.65
CA VAL A 325 6.04 11.38 19.18
C VAL A 325 5.87 12.16 20.48
N TRP A 326 4.87 13.04 20.52
CA TRP A 326 4.68 13.99 21.62
C TRP A 326 3.61 13.56 22.63
N GLY A 327 2.90 12.45 22.40
CA GLY A 327 1.81 12.01 23.27
C GLY A 327 0.58 12.95 23.29
N VAL A 328 0.54 13.93 22.40
CA VAL A 328 -0.54 14.91 22.32
C VAL A 328 -1.57 14.40 21.35
N VAL A 329 -2.79 14.15 21.83
CA VAL A 329 -3.97 14.11 20.98
C VAL A 329 -4.13 15.53 20.45
N ALA A 330 -3.96 15.74 19.14
CA ALA A 330 -4.25 17.04 18.53
C ALA A 330 -5.69 17.43 18.87
N PRO A 331 -5.96 18.71 19.18
CA PRO A 331 -7.29 19.20 19.43
C PRO A 331 -8.22 19.01 18.23
#